data_ccc4891009e514a73e2e262f8270c19e
#
_entry.id   ccc4891009e514a73e2e262f8270c19e
#
_cell.length_a   1.000
_cell.length_b   1.000
_cell.length_c   1.000
_cell.angle_alpha   90.00
_cell.angle_beta   90.00
_cell.angle_gamma   90.00
#
_symmetry.space_group_name_H-M   'P 1'
#
loop_
_entity.id
_entity.type
_entity.pdbx_description
1 polymer ?
#
loop_
_entity_poly.entity_id
_entity_poly.type
_entity_poly.pdbx_seq_one_letter_code
_entity_poly.pdbx_strand_id
1 'polypeptide(L)'
;WVINGRKYFSSNASVASFFIVVAITDPDVPVHRGASTFLIPAGTPGLNVEATHHLFGSLPHEAGHSLIRYENVRVPASSMLGEPGHGFEILQARLAGGRIHHAMRSLGVAQRALDMMAHRAKSRFTQGSLLADKQLVQEFIADSYTELLQFRLTVLHAAWLIDTFGEHAARKEIGVCKVLASSVLKSIGMRAIQVHGALGMTEQMPLTNVLLGGVAMGLADGPTEAHKVNLARMFLKDYEAEDPEWPSEFTDVRIAAAKAKYGDRLDRIPALPRS
;
A
#
# COMPACT_ATOMS: atom_id res chain seq x y z
N TRP A 1 -25.94 -10.75 21.98
CA TRP A 1 -25.68 -9.40 21.45
C TRP A 1 -26.71 -8.99 20.46
N VAL A 2 -26.94 -7.68 20.34
CA VAL A 2 -27.80 -7.09 19.29
C VAL A 2 -26.97 -6.07 18.51
N ILE A 3 -26.80 -6.31 17.21
CA ILE A 3 -25.94 -5.50 16.35
C ILE A 3 -26.82 -4.65 15.45
N ASN A 4 -26.55 -3.34 15.42
CA ASN A 4 -27.20 -2.36 14.58
C ASN A 4 -26.15 -1.49 13.88
N GLY A 5 -26.39 -1.13 12.64
CA GLY A 5 -25.51 -0.25 11.89
C GLY A 5 -25.51 -0.49 10.39
N ARG A 6 -24.57 0.16 9.71
CA ARG A 6 -24.35 -0.01 8.26
C ARG A 6 -22.86 -0.12 7.98
N LYS A 7 -22.49 -0.97 7.05
CA LYS A 7 -21.13 -1.12 6.56
C LYS A 7 -21.11 -1.03 5.05
N TYR A 8 -20.36 -0.06 4.54
CA TYR A 8 -20.11 0.06 3.11
C TYR A 8 -18.77 -0.58 2.72
N PHE A 9 -18.64 -1.00 1.47
CA PHE A 9 -17.47 -1.71 0.92
C PHE A 9 -17.11 -3.00 1.67
N SER A 10 -18.10 -3.89 1.82
CA SER A 10 -17.88 -5.26 2.29
C SER A 10 -17.61 -6.16 1.08
N SER A 11 -16.34 -6.56 0.91
CA SER A 11 -15.92 -7.37 -0.24
C SER A 11 -16.53 -8.77 -0.16
N ASN A 12 -17.03 -9.27 -1.31
CA ASN A 12 -17.62 -10.61 -1.47
C ASN A 12 -18.84 -10.90 -0.60
N ALA A 13 -19.48 -9.89 -0.02
CA ALA A 13 -20.61 -10.09 0.90
C ALA A 13 -21.81 -10.77 0.21
N SER A 14 -22.02 -10.56 -1.09
CA SER A 14 -23.11 -11.18 -1.87
C SER A 14 -23.01 -12.70 -2.00
N VAL A 15 -21.82 -13.28 -1.78
CA VAL A 15 -21.53 -14.72 -1.90
C VAL A 15 -20.97 -15.31 -0.60
N ALA A 16 -20.91 -14.52 0.46
CA ALA A 16 -20.34 -14.96 1.75
C ALA A 16 -21.26 -15.98 2.45
N SER A 17 -20.66 -17.01 3.05
CA SER A 17 -21.37 -17.94 3.93
C SER A 17 -21.47 -17.42 5.36
N PHE A 18 -20.56 -16.54 5.76
CA PHE A 18 -20.56 -15.85 7.06
C PHE A 18 -19.83 -14.53 6.97
N PHE A 19 -20.04 -13.67 7.95
CA PHE A 19 -19.44 -12.35 8.07
C PHE A 19 -18.58 -12.26 9.32
N ILE A 20 -17.40 -11.64 9.19
CA ILE A 20 -16.59 -11.20 10.32
C ILE A 20 -16.92 -9.73 10.55
N VAL A 21 -17.66 -9.45 11.61
CA VAL A 21 -18.20 -8.11 11.89
C VAL A 21 -17.48 -7.52 13.09
N VAL A 22 -16.91 -6.33 12.91
CA VAL A 22 -16.35 -5.54 14.01
C VAL A 22 -17.40 -4.51 14.43
N ALA A 23 -17.79 -4.55 15.70
CA ALA A 23 -18.78 -3.63 16.26
C ALA A 23 -18.26 -3.02 17.57
N ILE A 24 -18.69 -1.79 17.85
CA ILE A 24 -18.40 -1.13 19.12
C ILE A 24 -19.28 -1.75 20.20
N THR A 25 -18.66 -2.35 21.19
CA THR A 25 -19.31 -2.95 22.36
C THR A 25 -19.19 -2.11 23.61
N ASP A 26 -18.20 -1.21 23.65
CA ASP A 26 -18.01 -0.22 24.70
C ASP A 26 -17.71 1.15 24.05
N PRO A 27 -18.69 2.08 24.01
CA PRO A 27 -18.52 3.41 23.43
C PRO A 27 -17.77 4.39 24.35
N ASP A 28 -17.58 4.07 25.62
CA ASP A 28 -17.01 4.98 26.61
C ASP A 28 -15.48 4.94 26.63
N VAL A 29 -14.89 4.02 25.86
CA VAL A 29 -13.43 3.88 25.70
C VAL A 29 -13.01 4.12 24.24
N PRO A 30 -11.72 4.39 23.96
CA PRO A 30 -11.23 4.50 22.59
C PRO A 30 -11.52 3.25 21.75
N VAL A 31 -11.83 3.43 20.47
CA VAL A 31 -12.25 2.36 19.51
C VAL A 31 -11.35 1.13 19.56
N HIS A 32 -10.04 1.30 19.72
CA HIS A 32 -9.09 0.18 19.77
C HIS A 32 -9.22 -0.70 21.03
N ARG A 33 -10.01 -0.27 22.04
CA ARG A 33 -10.33 -1.02 23.25
C ARG A 33 -11.84 -1.28 23.40
N GLY A 34 -12.67 -0.57 22.62
CA GLY A 34 -14.13 -0.67 22.67
C GLY A 34 -14.74 -1.54 21.56
N ALA A 35 -13.94 -1.99 20.61
CA ALA A 35 -14.42 -2.81 19.51
C ALA A 35 -14.30 -4.30 19.82
N SER A 36 -15.31 -5.08 19.43
CA SER A 36 -15.32 -6.55 19.49
C SER A 36 -15.63 -7.14 18.11
N THR A 37 -15.20 -8.36 17.87
CA THR A 37 -15.39 -9.05 16.59
C THR A 37 -16.39 -10.19 16.76
N PHE A 38 -17.29 -10.32 15.78
CA PHE A 38 -18.35 -11.34 15.77
C PHE A 38 -18.32 -12.15 14.49
N LEU A 39 -18.56 -13.45 14.58
CA LEU A 39 -18.81 -14.35 13.46
C LEU A 39 -20.33 -14.50 13.29
N ILE A 40 -20.86 -14.02 12.15
CA ILE A 40 -22.30 -13.99 11.89
C ILE A 40 -22.58 -14.78 10.62
N PRO A 41 -23.33 -15.89 10.67
CA PRO A 41 -23.73 -16.63 9.49
C PRO A 41 -24.51 -15.76 8.49
N ALA A 42 -24.31 -15.98 7.20
CA ALA A 42 -25.18 -15.39 6.17
C ALA A 42 -26.63 -15.86 6.39
N GLY A 43 -27.58 -14.97 6.09
CA GLY A 43 -28.99 -15.25 6.33
C GLY A 43 -29.46 -15.08 7.79
N THR A 44 -28.60 -14.65 8.70
CA THR A 44 -29.05 -14.25 10.06
C THR A 44 -30.09 -13.13 9.93
N PRO A 45 -31.26 -13.27 10.60
CA PRO A 45 -32.30 -12.25 10.54
C PRO A 45 -31.78 -10.85 10.89
N GLY A 46 -32.14 -9.86 10.06
CA GLY A 46 -31.70 -8.47 10.21
C GLY A 46 -30.37 -8.14 9.55
N LEU A 47 -29.60 -9.13 9.04
CA LEU A 47 -28.44 -8.90 8.23
C LEU A 47 -28.84 -8.85 6.75
N ASN A 48 -28.82 -7.65 6.15
CA ASN A 48 -29.30 -7.40 4.80
C ASN A 48 -28.18 -6.87 3.90
N VAL A 49 -27.92 -7.54 2.78
CA VAL A 49 -27.08 -7.02 1.70
C VAL A 49 -27.97 -6.13 0.81
N GLU A 50 -27.84 -4.80 0.95
CA GLU A 50 -28.73 -3.82 0.30
C GLU A 50 -28.35 -3.56 -1.16
N ALA A 51 -27.05 -3.50 -1.45
CA ALA A 51 -26.53 -3.25 -2.79
C ALA A 51 -25.13 -3.84 -2.94
N THR A 52 -24.78 -4.19 -4.17
CA THR A 52 -23.42 -4.63 -4.54
C THR A 52 -22.91 -3.77 -5.67
N HIS A 53 -21.71 -3.25 -5.53
CA HIS A 53 -21.02 -2.40 -6.51
C HIS A 53 -19.77 -3.09 -7.01
N HIS A 54 -19.50 -2.93 -8.30
CA HIS A 54 -18.28 -3.41 -8.92
C HIS A 54 -17.33 -2.25 -9.16
N LEU A 55 -16.05 -2.47 -8.90
CA LEU A 55 -15.01 -1.48 -9.23
C LEU A 55 -14.79 -1.45 -10.75
N PHE A 56 -14.35 -0.31 -11.28
CA PHE A 56 -13.90 -0.24 -12.66
C PHE A 56 -12.77 -1.25 -12.92
N GLY A 57 -12.87 -1.99 -13.99
CA GLY A 57 -11.93 -3.07 -14.34
C GLY A 57 -12.16 -4.39 -13.59
N SER A 58 -13.22 -4.50 -12.79
CA SER A 58 -13.65 -5.78 -12.22
C SER A 58 -14.16 -6.70 -13.30
N LEU A 59 -13.88 -8.00 -13.15
CA LEU A 59 -14.40 -9.01 -14.06
C LEU A 59 -15.88 -9.30 -13.72
N PRO A 60 -16.71 -9.67 -14.73
CA PRO A 60 -18.14 -9.90 -14.52
C PRO A 60 -18.50 -10.95 -13.46
N HIS A 61 -17.57 -11.88 -13.16
CA HIS A 61 -17.77 -12.94 -12.18
C HIS A 61 -17.27 -12.57 -10.77
N GLU A 62 -16.70 -11.39 -10.57
CA GLU A 62 -16.28 -10.94 -9.24
C GLU A 62 -17.49 -10.53 -8.41
N ALA A 63 -17.51 -10.93 -7.14
CA ALA A 63 -18.65 -10.70 -6.25
C ALA A 63 -18.83 -9.24 -5.77
N GLY A 64 -17.89 -8.36 -6.12
CA GLY A 64 -17.97 -6.93 -5.85
C GLY A 64 -17.86 -6.55 -4.38
N HIS A 65 -18.31 -5.33 -4.08
CA HIS A 65 -18.29 -4.72 -2.74
C HIS A 65 -19.71 -4.29 -2.36
N SER A 66 -20.20 -4.74 -1.22
CA SER A 66 -21.60 -4.54 -0.85
C SER A 66 -21.78 -3.52 0.26
N LEU A 67 -22.94 -2.89 0.25
CA LEU A 67 -23.51 -2.17 1.37
C LEU A 67 -24.33 -3.16 2.20
N ILE A 68 -24.02 -3.26 3.48
CA ILE A 68 -24.72 -4.13 4.44
C ILE A 68 -25.43 -3.26 5.47
N ARG A 69 -26.65 -3.63 5.78
CA ARG A 69 -27.42 -3.10 6.90
C ARG A 69 -27.60 -4.19 7.95
N TYR A 70 -27.37 -3.82 9.20
CA TYR A 70 -27.60 -4.62 10.37
C TYR A 70 -28.78 -3.99 11.15
N GLU A 71 -29.91 -4.69 11.23
CA GLU A 71 -31.13 -4.24 11.88
C GLU A 71 -31.53 -5.25 12.96
N ASN A 72 -31.21 -4.92 14.21
CA ASN A 72 -31.46 -5.79 15.37
C ASN A 72 -30.94 -7.24 15.16
N VAL A 73 -29.77 -7.37 14.53
CA VAL A 73 -29.13 -8.67 14.32
C VAL A 73 -28.78 -9.28 15.66
N ARG A 74 -29.49 -10.36 16.03
CA ARG A 74 -29.29 -11.05 17.31
C ARG A 74 -28.34 -12.20 17.13
N VAL A 75 -27.27 -12.21 17.94
CA VAL A 75 -26.27 -13.28 17.95
C VAL A 75 -25.99 -13.74 19.38
N PRO A 76 -25.74 -15.05 19.62
CA PRO A 76 -25.36 -15.56 20.92
C PRO A 76 -24.00 -15.02 21.38
N ALA A 77 -23.69 -15.12 22.64
CA ALA A 77 -22.40 -14.73 23.19
C ALA A 77 -21.23 -15.50 22.51
N SER A 78 -21.46 -16.75 22.14
CA SER A 78 -20.50 -17.63 21.46
C SER A 78 -20.15 -17.19 20.04
N SER A 79 -20.87 -16.23 19.44
CA SER A 79 -20.51 -15.63 18.15
C SER A 79 -19.34 -14.65 18.26
N MET A 80 -18.95 -14.23 19.46
CA MET A 80 -17.81 -13.36 19.64
C MET A 80 -16.51 -14.12 19.40
N LEU A 81 -15.64 -13.53 18.60
CA LEU A 81 -14.29 -14.02 18.35
C LEU A 81 -13.33 -13.31 19.30
N GLY A 82 -12.72 -14.08 20.21
CA GLY A 82 -11.90 -13.55 21.30
C GLY A 82 -12.71 -12.90 22.42
N GLU A 83 -12.08 -12.00 23.17
CA GLU A 83 -12.66 -11.33 24.33
C GLU A 83 -13.28 -9.96 23.96
N PRO A 84 -14.22 -9.45 24.76
CA PRO A 84 -14.76 -8.10 24.59
C PRO A 84 -13.65 -7.04 24.56
N GLY A 85 -13.74 -6.10 23.62
CA GLY A 85 -12.75 -5.02 23.47
C GLY A 85 -11.49 -5.37 22.68
N HIS A 86 -11.25 -6.65 22.36
CA HIS A 86 -10.07 -7.11 21.62
C HIS A 86 -10.26 -7.20 20.10
N GLY A 87 -11.41 -6.74 19.58
CA GLY A 87 -11.73 -6.84 18.15
C GLY A 87 -10.77 -6.08 17.24
N PHE A 88 -10.20 -4.97 17.70
CA PHE A 88 -9.21 -4.22 16.93
C PHE A 88 -7.87 -4.96 16.80
N GLU A 89 -7.43 -5.66 17.84
CA GLU A 89 -6.22 -6.49 17.82
C GLU A 89 -6.36 -7.64 16.83
N ILE A 90 -7.48 -8.36 16.87
CA ILE A 90 -7.81 -9.44 15.93
C ILE A 90 -7.81 -8.91 14.49
N LEU A 91 -8.39 -7.74 14.25
CA LEU A 91 -8.41 -7.10 12.94
C LEU A 91 -7.00 -6.75 12.46
N GLN A 92 -6.14 -6.20 13.33
CA GLN A 92 -4.76 -5.83 12.98
C GLN A 92 -3.91 -7.06 12.65
N ALA A 93 -4.03 -8.16 13.40
CA ALA A 93 -3.33 -9.41 13.11
C ALA A 93 -3.66 -9.92 11.69
N ARG A 94 -4.92 -9.83 11.25
CA ARG A 94 -5.33 -10.19 9.90
C ARG A 94 -4.82 -9.21 8.83
N LEU A 95 -4.83 -7.90 9.11
CA LEU A 95 -4.48 -6.86 8.14
C LEU A 95 -2.98 -6.75 7.88
N ALA A 96 -2.13 -7.05 8.85
CA ALA A 96 -0.69 -6.91 8.72
C ALA A 96 -0.12 -7.82 7.61
N GLY A 97 -0.40 -9.12 7.65
CA GLY A 97 -0.05 -10.05 6.58
C GLY A 97 -0.70 -9.73 5.25
N GLY A 98 -1.94 -9.20 5.26
CA GLY A 98 -2.67 -8.77 4.07
C GLY A 98 -1.95 -7.67 3.27
N ARG A 99 -1.31 -6.71 3.94
CA ARG A 99 -0.62 -5.58 3.29
C ARG A 99 0.60 -6.04 2.49
N ILE A 100 1.41 -6.95 3.02
CA ILE A 100 2.55 -7.54 2.29
C ILE A 100 2.07 -8.41 1.13
N HIS A 101 1.01 -9.20 1.33
CA HIS A 101 0.41 -9.99 0.26
C HIS A 101 -0.07 -9.10 -0.91
N HIS A 102 -0.72 -7.97 -0.63
CA HIS A 102 -1.11 -7.00 -1.65
C HIS A 102 0.09 -6.40 -2.39
N ALA A 103 1.17 -6.07 -1.68
CA ALA A 103 2.39 -5.55 -2.29
C ALA A 103 3.04 -6.60 -3.22
N MET A 104 3.16 -7.85 -2.77
CA MET A 104 3.71 -8.96 -3.56
C MET A 104 2.89 -9.22 -4.83
N ARG A 105 1.56 -9.24 -4.74
CA ARG A 105 0.68 -9.38 -5.91
C ARG A 105 0.84 -8.21 -6.88
N SER A 106 0.90 -6.97 -6.36
CA SER A 106 1.11 -5.77 -7.16
C SER A 106 2.45 -5.81 -7.91
N LEU A 107 3.49 -6.32 -7.27
CA LEU A 107 4.80 -6.55 -7.89
C LEU A 107 4.70 -7.50 -9.09
N GLY A 108 4.01 -8.63 -8.95
CA GLY A 108 3.80 -9.60 -10.04
C GLY A 108 3.01 -9.01 -11.22
N VAL A 109 1.97 -8.23 -10.93
CA VAL A 109 1.18 -7.53 -11.95
C VAL A 109 1.99 -6.47 -12.68
N ALA A 110 2.81 -5.68 -11.95
CA ALA A 110 3.69 -4.68 -12.54
C ALA A 110 4.78 -5.33 -13.42
N GLN A 111 5.37 -6.45 -12.98
CA GLN A 111 6.32 -7.23 -13.79
C GLN A 111 5.69 -7.66 -15.11
N ARG A 112 4.48 -8.23 -15.06
CA ARG A 112 3.76 -8.65 -16.28
C ARG A 112 3.53 -7.48 -17.23
N ALA A 113 3.16 -6.31 -16.73
CA ALA A 113 2.96 -5.12 -17.58
C ALA A 113 4.28 -4.65 -18.23
N LEU A 114 5.40 -4.70 -17.52
CA LEU A 114 6.73 -4.41 -18.06
C LEU A 114 7.12 -5.41 -19.14
N ASP A 115 6.91 -6.71 -18.92
CA ASP A 115 7.21 -7.75 -19.91
C ASP A 115 6.38 -7.54 -21.20
N MET A 116 5.08 -7.24 -21.06
CA MET A 116 4.21 -6.92 -22.19
C MET A 116 4.70 -5.68 -22.96
N MET A 117 5.13 -4.64 -22.25
CA MET A 117 5.69 -3.42 -22.83
C MET A 117 6.97 -3.73 -23.60
N ALA A 118 7.88 -4.54 -23.05
CA ALA A 118 9.11 -4.95 -23.70
C ALA A 118 8.84 -5.79 -24.97
N HIS A 119 7.93 -6.76 -24.91
CA HIS A 119 7.52 -7.55 -26.08
C HIS A 119 6.90 -6.66 -27.16
N ARG A 120 6.05 -5.71 -26.79
CA ARG A 120 5.46 -4.76 -27.76
C ARG A 120 6.52 -3.89 -28.41
N ALA A 121 7.46 -3.38 -27.62
CA ALA A 121 8.56 -2.56 -28.15
C ALA A 121 9.42 -3.31 -29.17
N LYS A 122 9.70 -4.59 -28.94
CA LYS A 122 10.49 -5.44 -29.85
C LYS A 122 9.73 -5.92 -31.08
N SER A 123 8.40 -5.88 -31.09
CA SER A 123 7.59 -6.41 -32.19
C SER A 123 6.94 -5.35 -33.06
N ARG A 124 6.73 -4.12 -32.57
CA ARG A 124 6.04 -3.07 -33.33
C ARG A 124 6.99 -2.20 -34.10
N PHE A 125 6.91 -2.28 -35.44
CA PHE A 125 7.58 -1.37 -36.33
C PHE A 125 6.66 -0.19 -36.71
N THR A 126 7.17 1.04 -36.64
CA THR A 126 6.46 2.26 -37.04
C THR A 126 7.43 3.41 -37.23
N GLN A 127 7.10 4.32 -38.13
CA GLN A 127 7.95 5.50 -38.42
C GLN A 127 9.44 5.13 -38.65
N GLY A 128 9.67 4.11 -39.47
CA GLY A 128 11.01 3.74 -39.95
C GLY A 128 11.86 2.89 -39.01
N SER A 129 11.40 2.53 -37.80
CA SER A 129 12.12 1.64 -36.86
C SER A 129 11.20 0.89 -35.91
N LEU A 130 11.74 -0.03 -35.11
CA LEU A 130 11.02 -0.65 -33.99
C LEU A 130 10.76 0.39 -32.91
N LEU A 131 9.70 0.17 -32.12
CA LEU A 131 9.48 0.98 -30.91
C LEU A 131 10.64 0.88 -29.94
N ALA A 132 11.32 -0.26 -29.88
CA ALA A 132 12.51 -0.47 -29.05
C ALA A 132 13.69 0.47 -29.39
N ASP A 133 13.71 1.04 -30.59
CA ASP A 133 14.75 1.96 -31.03
C ASP A 133 14.39 3.43 -30.74
N LYS A 134 13.22 3.69 -30.21
CA LYS A 134 12.76 5.04 -29.85
C LYS A 134 13.20 5.38 -28.43
N GLN A 135 13.89 6.51 -28.24
CA GLN A 135 14.45 6.92 -26.94
C GLN A 135 13.39 7.05 -25.84
N LEU A 136 12.21 7.61 -26.14
CA LEU A 136 11.12 7.73 -25.15
C LEU A 136 10.57 6.35 -24.72
N VAL A 137 10.59 5.35 -25.60
CA VAL A 137 10.18 3.98 -25.24
C VAL A 137 11.27 3.31 -24.39
N GLN A 138 12.54 3.56 -24.70
CA GLN A 138 13.67 3.08 -23.90
C GLN A 138 13.64 3.69 -22.48
N GLU A 139 13.32 4.98 -22.35
CA GLU A 139 13.12 5.66 -21.08
C GLU A 139 11.99 4.99 -20.27
N PHE A 140 10.81 4.76 -20.87
CA PHE A 140 9.71 4.08 -20.21
C PHE A 140 10.08 2.69 -19.68
N ILE A 141 10.86 1.94 -20.45
CA ILE A 141 11.32 0.60 -20.04
C ILE A 141 12.33 0.71 -18.90
N ALA A 142 13.31 1.61 -19.00
CA ALA A 142 14.35 1.80 -17.99
C ALA A 142 13.77 2.27 -16.64
N ASP A 143 12.88 3.27 -16.67
CA ASP A 143 12.19 3.76 -15.47
C ASP A 143 11.35 2.66 -14.83
N SER A 144 10.58 1.94 -15.66
CA SER A 144 9.72 0.86 -15.15
C SER A 144 10.53 -0.27 -14.52
N TYR A 145 11.65 -0.65 -15.13
CA TYR A 145 12.56 -1.64 -14.58
C TYR A 145 13.17 -1.18 -13.25
N THR A 146 13.60 0.08 -13.19
CA THR A 146 14.19 0.68 -11.98
C THR A 146 13.18 0.73 -10.83
N GLU A 147 11.99 1.24 -11.07
CA GLU A 147 10.89 1.29 -10.08
C GLU A 147 10.53 -0.12 -9.58
N LEU A 148 10.44 -1.08 -10.50
CA LEU A 148 10.09 -2.45 -10.18
C LEU A 148 11.16 -3.15 -9.34
N LEU A 149 12.44 -2.94 -9.66
CA LEU A 149 13.56 -3.49 -8.90
C LEU A 149 13.57 -2.95 -7.47
N GLN A 150 13.43 -1.63 -7.29
CA GLN A 150 13.36 -0.99 -5.99
C GLN A 150 12.17 -1.53 -5.18
N PHE A 151 11.00 -1.65 -5.79
CA PHE A 151 9.81 -2.19 -5.13
C PHE A 151 10.00 -3.65 -4.72
N ARG A 152 10.60 -4.47 -5.57
CA ARG A 152 10.93 -5.88 -5.27
C ARG A 152 11.84 -6.00 -4.06
N LEU A 153 12.92 -5.24 -4.02
CA LEU A 153 13.86 -5.24 -2.90
C LEU A 153 13.18 -4.78 -1.60
N THR A 154 12.30 -3.79 -1.67
CA THR A 154 11.52 -3.34 -0.51
C THR A 154 10.59 -4.43 0.02
N VAL A 155 9.87 -5.14 -0.86
CA VAL A 155 8.99 -6.25 -0.47
C VAL A 155 9.79 -7.39 0.17
N LEU A 156 10.93 -7.77 -0.43
CA LEU A 156 11.80 -8.81 0.11
C LEU A 156 12.40 -8.42 1.46
N HIS A 157 12.81 -7.16 1.61
CA HIS A 157 13.32 -6.65 2.88
C HIS A 157 12.24 -6.66 3.97
N ALA A 158 11.02 -6.23 3.65
CA ALA A 158 9.91 -6.29 4.59
C ALA A 158 9.57 -7.72 5.01
N ALA A 159 9.57 -8.67 4.05
CA ALA A 159 9.34 -10.08 4.33
C ALA A 159 10.44 -10.66 5.25
N TRP A 160 11.70 -10.37 4.96
CA TRP A 160 12.82 -10.79 5.80
C TRP A 160 12.74 -10.25 7.23
N LEU A 161 12.35 -8.98 7.39
CA LEU A 161 12.14 -8.38 8.72
C LEU A 161 11.02 -9.07 9.49
N ILE A 162 9.91 -9.41 8.81
CA ILE A 162 8.80 -10.15 9.41
C ILE A 162 9.26 -11.53 9.89
N ASP A 163 9.97 -12.26 9.05
CA ASP A 163 10.45 -13.61 9.35
C ASP A 163 11.48 -13.62 10.48
N THR A 164 12.31 -12.58 10.56
CA THR A 164 13.43 -12.54 11.52
C THR A 164 13.03 -11.90 12.86
N PHE A 165 12.23 -10.83 12.83
CA PHE A 165 11.97 -9.96 14.00
C PHE A 165 10.47 -9.76 14.28
N GLY A 166 9.59 -10.34 13.46
CA GLY A 166 8.16 -10.21 13.57
C GLY A 166 7.58 -8.94 12.92
N GLU A 167 6.27 -8.93 12.76
CA GLU A 167 5.54 -7.86 12.03
C GLU A 167 5.72 -6.47 12.64
N HIS A 168 5.89 -6.39 13.96
CA HIS A 168 6.05 -5.11 14.65
C HIS A 168 7.34 -4.39 14.21
N ALA A 169 8.43 -5.13 14.03
CA ALA A 169 9.71 -4.59 13.55
C ALA A 169 9.62 -4.09 12.10
N ALA A 170 8.80 -4.74 11.26
CA ALA A 170 8.65 -4.40 9.85
C ALA A 170 7.60 -3.31 9.56
N ARG A 171 7.04 -2.64 10.57
CA ARG A 171 5.92 -1.69 10.40
C ARG A 171 6.22 -0.52 9.46
N LYS A 172 7.46 0.00 9.46
CA LYS A 172 7.89 1.07 8.54
C LYS A 172 7.90 0.54 7.10
N GLU A 173 8.53 -0.59 6.87
CA GLU A 173 8.70 -1.23 5.56
C GLU A 173 7.36 -1.70 4.96
N ILE A 174 6.46 -2.24 5.77
CA ILE A 174 5.08 -2.56 5.37
C ILE A 174 4.36 -1.29 4.88
N GLY A 175 4.54 -0.16 5.58
CA GLY A 175 4.00 1.13 5.16
C GLY A 175 4.59 1.60 3.82
N VAL A 176 5.89 1.47 3.62
CA VAL A 176 6.58 1.79 2.36
C VAL A 176 6.06 0.89 1.22
N CYS A 177 5.95 -0.42 1.44
CA CYS A 177 5.39 -1.36 0.46
C CYS A 177 3.99 -0.95 0.00
N LYS A 178 3.15 -0.50 0.93
CA LYS A 178 1.77 -0.07 0.65
C LYS A 178 1.73 1.20 -0.21
N VAL A 179 2.62 2.15 0.05
CA VAL A 179 2.78 3.37 -0.76
C VAL A 179 3.27 3.04 -2.16
N LEU A 180 4.31 2.21 -2.27
CA LEU A 180 4.91 1.82 -3.55
C LEU A 180 3.96 1.01 -4.43
N ALA A 181 3.17 0.10 -3.86
CA ALA A 181 2.23 -0.73 -4.62
C ALA A 181 1.30 0.10 -5.52
N SER A 182 0.76 1.20 -5.00
CA SER A 182 -0.10 2.10 -5.77
C SER A 182 0.66 2.88 -6.83
N SER A 183 1.80 3.49 -6.48
CA SER A 183 2.56 4.35 -7.40
C SER A 183 3.16 3.55 -8.56
N VAL A 184 3.81 2.43 -8.27
CA VAL A 184 4.46 1.58 -9.28
C VAL A 184 3.46 0.99 -10.27
N LEU A 185 2.31 0.47 -9.79
CA LEU A 185 1.27 -0.02 -10.70
C LEU A 185 0.74 1.07 -11.61
N LYS A 186 0.51 2.30 -11.09
CA LYS A 186 0.03 3.42 -11.91
C LYS A 186 1.07 3.84 -12.95
N SER A 187 2.32 4.00 -12.56
CA SER A 187 3.40 4.43 -13.45
C SER A 187 3.63 3.42 -14.58
N ILE A 188 3.85 2.15 -14.23
CA ILE A 188 4.12 1.09 -15.21
C ILE A 188 2.89 0.81 -16.06
N GLY A 189 1.69 0.76 -15.48
CA GLY A 189 0.44 0.57 -16.21
C GLY A 189 0.22 1.66 -17.27
N MET A 190 0.43 2.93 -16.91
CA MET A 190 0.30 4.05 -17.84
C MET A 190 1.32 3.98 -18.98
N ARG A 191 2.60 3.73 -18.67
CA ARG A 191 3.67 3.60 -19.69
C ARG A 191 3.39 2.43 -20.62
N ALA A 192 2.93 1.30 -20.08
CA ALA A 192 2.58 0.13 -20.88
C ALA A 192 1.41 0.41 -21.84
N ILE A 193 0.37 1.12 -21.38
CA ILE A 193 -0.75 1.57 -22.23
C ILE A 193 -0.21 2.44 -23.37
N GLN A 194 0.65 3.42 -23.07
CA GLN A 194 1.21 4.31 -24.09
C GLN A 194 2.03 3.56 -25.15
N VAL A 195 2.86 2.60 -24.75
CA VAL A 195 3.64 1.79 -25.70
C VAL A 195 2.76 0.89 -26.57
N HIS A 196 1.61 0.44 -26.06
CA HIS A 196 0.64 -0.32 -26.84
C HIS A 196 -0.25 0.56 -27.74
N GLY A 197 -0.35 1.86 -27.42
CA GLY A 197 -1.25 2.79 -28.11
C GLY A 197 -2.71 2.46 -27.84
N ALA A 198 -3.60 2.71 -28.81
CA ALA A 198 -5.03 2.47 -28.67
C ALA A 198 -5.38 1.02 -28.26
N LEU A 199 -4.58 0.04 -28.70
CA LEU A 199 -4.76 -1.36 -28.30
C LEU A 199 -4.66 -1.52 -26.76
N GLY A 200 -3.77 -0.76 -26.11
CA GLY A 200 -3.59 -0.80 -24.65
C GLY A 200 -4.81 -0.33 -23.86
N MET A 201 -5.73 0.39 -24.50
CA MET A 201 -6.99 0.89 -23.89
C MET A 201 -8.16 -0.07 -24.09
N THR A 202 -8.00 -1.13 -24.88
CA THR A 202 -9.07 -2.08 -25.17
C THR A 202 -9.18 -3.17 -24.11
N GLU A 203 -10.33 -3.80 -24.02
CA GLU A 203 -10.57 -4.98 -23.17
C GLU A 203 -9.76 -6.22 -23.59
N GLN A 204 -9.18 -6.22 -24.79
CA GLN A 204 -8.32 -7.29 -25.29
C GLN A 204 -6.96 -7.33 -24.57
N MET A 205 -6.59 -6.24 -23.88
CA MET A 205 -5.34 -6.12 -23.14
C MET A 205 -5.65 -5.86 -21.65
N PRO A 206 -4.93 -6.48 -20.71
CA PRO A 206 -5.19 -6.29 -19.27
C PRO A 206 -4.60 -4.98 -18.72
N LEU A 207 -4.10 -4.06 -19.54
CA LEU A 207 -3.30 -2.92 -19.11
C LEU A 207 -4.12 -1.84 -18.39
N THR A 208 -5.37 -1.62 -18.79
CA THR A 208 -6.29 -0.75 -18.05
C THR A 208 -6.55 -1.28 -16.65
N ASN A 209 -6.66 -2.60 -16.47
CA ASN A 209 -6.84 -3.22 -15.16
C ASN A 209 -5.58 -3.08 -14.29
N VAL A 210 -4.38 -3.07 -14.89
CA VAL A 210 -3.12 -2.77 -14.16
C VAL A 210 -3.18 -1.35 -13.60
N LEU A 211 -3.53 -0.36 -14.42
CA LEU A 211 -3.63 1.03 -14.02
C LEU A 211 -4.70 1.25 -12.93
N LEU A 212 -5.90 0.72 -13.15
CA LEU A 212 -7.00 0.81 -12.19
C LEU A 212 -6.71 0.05 -10.90
N GLY A 213 -6.00 -1.09 -10.99
CA GLY A 213 -5.46 -1.81 -9.85
C GLY A 213 -4.54 -0.94 -9.00
N GLY A 214 -3.71 -0.10 -9.62
CA GLY A 214 -2.88 0.88 -8.92
C GLY A 214 -3.71 1.94 -8.18
N VAL A 215 -4.82 2.40 -8.76
CA VAL A 215 -5.76 3.31 -8.10
C VAL A 215 -6.43 2.61 -6.91
N ALA A 216 -6.95 1.39 -7.11
CA ALA A 216 -7.58 0.60 -6.05
C ALA A 216 -6.61 0.31 -4.89
N MET A 217 -5.35 -0.02 -5.16
CA MET A 217 -4.31 -0.22 -4.13
C MET A 217 -4.01 1.05 -3.34
N GLY A 218 -4.25 2.22 -3.91
CA GLY A 218 -4.13 3.50 -3.21
C GLY A 218 -5.23 3.77 -2.19
N LEU A 219 -6.34 3.03 -2.24
CA LEU A 219 -7.51 3.19 -1.39
C LEU A 219 -7.73 2.02 -0.43
N ALA A 220 -7.51 0.78 -0.91
CA ALA A 220 -7.76 -0.45 -0.15
C ALA A 220 -6.81 -0.60 1.05
N ASP A 221 -7.29 -1.19 2.15
CA ASP A 221 -6.53 -1.46 3.39
C ASP A 221 -5.86 -0.22 4.00
N GLY A 222 -6.52 0.93 3.87
CA GLY A 222 -6.07 2.25 4.25
C GLY A 222 -5.50 3.04 3.05
N PRO A 223 -5.91 4.29 2.91
CA PRO A 223 -5.46 5.14 1.81
C PRO A 223 -3.95 5.42 1.91
N THR A 224 -3.33 5.63 0.74
CA THR A 224 -1.89 5.93 0.61
C THR A 224 -1.48 7.09 1.52
N GLU A 225 -2.31 8.11 1.65
CA GLU A 225 -2.06 9.30 2.45
C GLU A 225 -1.95 8.98 3.95
N ALA A 226 -2.83 8.10 4.45
CA ALA A 226 -2.76 7.64 5.84
C ALA A 226 -1.46 6.87 6.13
N HIS A 227 -1.02 6.03 5.19
CA HIS A 227 0.25 5.33 5.31
C HIS A 227 1.45 6.29 5.29
N LYS A 228 1.45 7.31 4.41
CA LYS A 228 2.50 8.34 4.36
C LYS A 228 2.58 9.13 5.66
N VAL A 229 1.45 9.59 6.20
CA VAL A 229 1.41 10.33 7.48
C VAL A 229 1.93 9.46 8.63
N ASN A 230 1.51 8.20 8.70
CA ASN A 230 1.97 7.29 9.74
C ASN A 230 3.48 6.99 9.61
N LEU A 231 3.97 6.77 8.39
CA LEU A 231 5.39 6.55 8.10
C LEU A 231 6.24 7.75 8.53
N ALA A 232 5.83 8.97 8.17
CA ALA A 232 6.52 10.19 8.57
C ALA A 232 6.56 10.36 10.10
N ARG A 233 5.44 10.08 10.79
CA ARG A 233 5.40 10.12 12.25
C ARG A 233 6.32 9.09 12.91
N MET A 234 6.41 7.89 12.35
CA MET A 234 7.33 6.86 12.86
C MET A 234 8.78 7.25 12.60
N PHE A 235 9.09 7.82 11.43
CA PHE A 235 10.43 8.25 11.07
C PHE A 235 10.92 9.38 11.97
N LEU A 236 10.09 10.41 12.17
CA LEU A 236 10.43 11.58 12.99
C LEU A 236 10.66 11.28 14.48
N LYS A 237 10.18 10.13 14.98
CA LYS A 237 10.43 9.73 16.37
C LYS A 237 11.92 9.41 16.67
N ASP A 238 12.68 9.12 15.63
CA ASP A 238 14.08 8.76 15.75
C ASP A 238 15.00 10.00 15.77
N TYR A 239 14.41 11.23 15.72
CA TYR A 239 15.13 12.50 15.68
C TYR A 239 14.76 13.37 16.88
N GLU A 240 15.78 14.03 17.41
CA GLU A 240 15.64 15.07 18.42
C GLU A 240 15.53 16.46 17.74
N ALA A 241 14.89 17.40 18.43
CA ALA A 241 14.85 18.77 17.95
C ALA A 241 16.22 19.42 18.05
N GLU A 242 16.64 20.10 16.99
CA GLU A 242 17.83 20.94 16.99
C GLU A 242 17.47 22.40 17.29
N ASP A 243 18.51 23.24 17.44
CA ASP A 243 18.34 24.67 17.56
C ASP A 243 17.68 25.22 16.27
N PRO A 244 16.55 25.94 16.36
CA PRO A 244 15.82 26.42 15.17
C PRO A 244 16.54 27.54 14.40
N GLU A 245 17.43 28.29 15.06
CA GLU A 245 18.23 29.37 14.44
C GLU A 245 19.58 28.86 13.93
N TRP A 246 20.19 27.91 14.66
CA TRP A 246 21.52 27.39 14.39
C TRP A 246 21.52 25.85 14.30
N PRO A 247 20.91 25.26 13.28
CA PRO A 247 20.89 23.80 13.11
C PRO A 247 22.30 23.24 12.91
N SER A 248 22.51 21.97 13.22
CA SER A 248 23.83 21.28 13.22
C SER A 248 24.58 21.42 11.88
N GLU A 249 23.88 21.53 10.77
CA GLU A 249 24.45 21.69 9.43
C GLU A 249 24.75 23.15 9.05
N PHE A 250 24.42 24.13 9.90
CA PHE A 250 24.82 25.51 9.70
C PHE A 250 26.36 25.59 9.68
N THR A 251 26.94 26.29 8.71
CA THR A 251 28.37 26.22 8.40
C THR A 251 29.27 26.46 9.62
N ASP A 252 28.98 27.49 10.42
CA ASP A 252 29.81 27.82 11.59
C ASP A 252 29.69 26.78 12.70
N VAL A 253 28.48 26.22 12.92
CA VAL A 253 28.22 25.13 13.87
C VAL A 253 29.00 23.87 13.46
N ARG A 254 28.91 23.50 12.17
CA ARG A 254 29.64 22.37 11.61
C ARG A 254 31.13 22.51 11.65
N ILE A 255 31.67 23.71 11.38
CA ILE A 255 33.10 24.00 11.51
C ILE A 255 33.54 23.87 12.98
N ALA A 256 32.79 24.43 13.92
CA ALA A 256 33.10 24.34 15.34
C ALA A 256 33.09 22.86 15.82
N ALA A 257 32.08 22.09 15.44
CA ALA A 257 31.97 20.66 15.75
C ALA A 257 33.13 19.85 15.14
N ALA A 258 33.50 20.14 13.88
CA ALA A 258 34.65 19.51 13.23
C ALA A 258 35.98 19.82 13.92
N LYS A 259 36.19 21.07 14.32
CA LYS A 259 37.38 21.48 15.11
C LYS A 259 37.42 20.77 16.46
N ALA A 260 36.29 20.70 17.17
CA ALA A 260 36.19 19.99 18.44
C ALA A 260 36.50 18.49 18.32
N LYS A 261 36.05 17.85 17.24
CA LYS A 261 36.22 16.42 17.00
C LYS A 261 37.61 16.04 16.47
N TYR A 262 38.15 16.83 15.54
CA TYR A 262 39.35 16.47 14.79
C TYR A 262 40.60 17.27 15.20
N GLY A 263 40.43 18.37 15.95
CA GLY A 263 41.51 19.16 16.50
C GLY A 263 42.58 19.53 15.46
N ASP A 264 43.86 19.42 15.84
CA ASP A 264 45.01 19.77 15.03
C ASP A 264 45.16 19.00 13.69
N ARG A 265 44.34 17.98 13.47
CA ARG A 265 44.36 17.27 12.18
C ARG A 265 43.83 18.13 11.03
N LEU A 266 42.94 19.07 11.33
CA LEU A 266 42.38 20.00 10.31
C LEU A 266 43.41 21.06 9.92
N ASP A 267 44.30 21.45 10.83
CA ASP A 267 45.34 22.45 10.56
C ASP A 267 46.45 21.92 9.64
N ARG A 268 46.48 20.57 9.42
CA ARG A 268 47.44 19.92 8.53
C ARG A 268 46.95 19.82 7.07
N ILE A 269 45.70 20.20 6.79
CA ILE A 269 45.15 20.22 5.43
C ILE A 269 45.56 21.54 4.78
N PRO A 270 46.38 21.54 3.68
CA PRO A 270 46.73 22.77 2.97
C PRO A 270 45.48 23.51 2.55
N ALA A 271 45.42 24.82 2.78
CA ALA A 271 44.34 25.66 2.29
C ALA A 271 44.24 25.50 0.73
N LEU A 272 43.08 25.07 0.23
CA LEU A 272 42.82 25.05 -1.22
C LEU A 272 43.02 26.49 -1.74
N PRO A 273 43.73 26.67 -2.87
CA PRO A 273 43.89 27.99 -3.46
C PRO A 273 42.48 28.52 -3.78
N ARG A 274 42.20 29.72 -3.31
CA ARG A 274 40.98 30.46 -3.66
C ARG A 274 41.08 30.76 -5.17
N SER A 275 40.23 30.13 -5.99
CA SER A 275 40.02 30.45 -7.41
C SER A 275 39.37 31.81 -7.59
#